data_018ee232fba43ea521f8f68b00cf86cf
#
_entry.id   018ee232fba43ea521f8f68b00cf86cf
#
_cell.length_a   1.000
_cell.length_b   1.000
_cell.length_c   1.000
_cell.angle_alpha   90.00
_cell.angle_beta   90.00
_cell.angle_gamma   90.00
#
_symmetry.space_group_name_H-M   'P 1'
#
loop_
_entity.id
_entity.type
_entity.pdbx_description
1 polymer ?
#
loop_
_entity_poly.entity_id
_entity_poly.type
_entity_poly.pdbx_seq_one_letter_code
_entity_poly.pdbx_strand_id
1 'polypeptide(L)'
;MKIKSYWDGKESVCIHQPKPYYTAIPGYAYGGLIASLIDCHSTGTAAAAKYRSEKREMDTLPPIRFLTASLHVDYLLPAPLGGVIEIRGRVKEIKGRKVIVESWLIAGGQICARGEVVAVQLPEHMMPDGFKK
;
A
#
# COMPACT_ATOMS: atom_id res chain seq x y z
N MET A 1 9.25 7.46 -2.94
CA MET A 1 9.37 6.56 -1.79
C MET A 1 9.33 5.13 -2.28
N LYS A 2 10.36 4.35 -1.95
CA LYS A 2 10.42 2.93 -2.35
C LYS A 2 10.13 2.08 -1.13
N ILE A 3 9.15 1.21 -1.25
CA ILE A 3 8.84 0.22 -0.22
C ILE A 3 8.76 -1.16 -0.86
N LYS A 4 9.14 -2.17 -0.09
CA LYS A 4 9.05 -3.57 -0.54
C LYS A 4 8.02 -4.28 0.30
N SER A 5 7.15 -5.01 -0.37
CA SER A 5 6.07 -5.75 0.26
C SER A 5 6.20 -7.23 -0.03
N TYR A 6 5.75 -8.06 0.90
CA TYR A 6 5.72 -9.51 0.72
C TYR A 6 4.43 -10.06 1.31
N TRP A 7 4.11 -11.31 0.97
CA TRP A 7 2.91 -11.98 1.48
C TRP A 7 3.22 -12.75 2.75
N ASP A 8 2.33 -12.64 3.73
CA ASP A 8 2.31 -13.44 4.94
C ASP A 8 0.90 -14.04 5.02
N GLY A 9 0.73 -15.24 4.47
CA GLY A 9 -0.58 -15.84 4.31
C GLY A 9 -1.46 -15.01 3.38
N LYS A 10 -2.57 -14.49 3.92
CA LYS A 10 -3.51 -13.65 3.15
C LYS A 10 -3.22 -12.16 3.30
N GLU A 11 -2.22 -11.81 4.11
CA GLU A 11 -1.85 -10.41 4.33
C GLU A 11 -0.59 -10.07 3.58
N SER A 12 -0.53 -8.86 3.06
CA SER A 12 0.68 -8.28 2.53
C SER A 12 1.38 -7.52 3.65
N VAL A 13 2.71 -7.56 3.66
CA VAL A 13 3.50 -6.93 4.71
C VAL A 13 4.58 -6.08 4.08
N CYS A 14 4.79 -4.90 4.65
CA CYS A 14 5.90 -4.02 4.32
C CYS A 14 6.53 -3.54 5.61
N ILE A 15 7.85 -3.55 5.66
CA ILE A 15 8.59 -3.00 6.80
C ILE A 15 9.38 -1.82 6.28
N HIS A 16 9.25 -0.67 6.95
CA HIS A 16 9.86 0.57 6.53
C HIS A 16 10.47 1.27 7.74
N GLN A 17 11.69 1.77 7.57
CA GLN A 17 12.31 2.62 8.58
C GLN A 17 12.35 4.03 8.05
N PRO A 18 11.49 4.93 8.60
CA PRO A 18 11.41 6.30 8.09
C PRO A 18 12.66 7.09 8.46
N LYS A 19 12.99 8.06 7.62
CA LYS A 19 14.10 8.96 7.89
C LYS A 19 13.71 9.95 9.00
N PRO A 20 14.67 10.41 9.81
CA PRO A 20 14.36 11.27 10.96
C PRO A 20 13.65 12.58 10.64
N TYR A 21 13.75 13.07 9.41
CA TYR A 21 13.12 14.32 9.03
C TYR A 21 11.65 14.21 8.64
N TYR A 22 11.08 13.01 8.62
CA TYR A 22 9.65 12.84 8.34
C TYR A 22 8.81 13.05 9.60
N THR A 23 8.92 14.25 10.18
CA THR A 23 8.20 14.59 11.41
C THR A 23 7.42 15.89 11.27
N ALA A 24 6.22 15.92 11.87
CA ALA A 24 5.53 17.17 12.18
C ALA A 24 5.85 17.57 13.62
N ILE A 25 5.87 16.58 14.52
CA ILE A 25 6.27 16.72 15.93
C ILE A 25 7.51 15.85 16.09
N PRO A 26 8.61 16.37 16.72
CA PRO A 26 9.82 15.57 16.87
C PRO A 26 9.56 14.19 17.46
N GLY A 27 10.14 13.17 16.82
CA GLY A 27 10.01 11.79 17.26
C GLY A 27 8.80 11.04 16.72
N TYR A 28 7.91 11.71 15.97
CA TYR A 28 6.71 11.08 15.44
C TYR A 28 6.56 11.30 13.94
N ALA A 29 6.04 10.30 13.24
CA ALA A 29 5.77 10.40 11.83
C ALA A 29 4.61 11.37 11.57
N TYR A 30 4.76 12.22 10.54
CA TYR A 30 3.65 13.11 10.17
C TYR A 30 2.59 12.36 9.38
N GLY A 31 1.36 12.92 9.39
CA GLY A 31 0.21 12.25 8.79
C GLY A 31 0.35 11.97 7.31
N GLY A 32 1.00 12.86 6.57
CA GLY A 32 1.24 12.66 5.14
C GLY A 32 2.13 11.47 4.84
N LEU A 33 3.15 11.22 5.67
CA LEU A 33 3.99 10.03 5.53
C LEU A 33 3.16 8.77 5.75
N ILE A 34 2.37 8.75 6.80
CA ILE A 34 1.51 7.61 7.13
C ILE A 34 0.56 7.31 5.99
N ALA A 35 -0.11 8.34 5.47
CA ALA A 35 -1.02 8.19 4.34
C ALA A 35 -0.29 7.69 3.09
N SER A 36 0.92 8.20 2.81
CA SER A 36 1.71 7.77 1.66
C SER A 36 2.10 6.30 1.76
N LEU A 37 2.50 5.85 2.95
CA LEU A 37 2.88 4.45 3.16
C LEU A 37 1.69 3.53 2.96
N ILE A 38 0.54 3.89 3.52
CA ILE A 38 -0.68 3.11 3.36
C ILE A 38 -1.09 3.06 1.89
N ASP A 39 -1.05 4.19 1.20
CA ASP A 39 -1.43 4.28 -0.21
C ASP A 39 -0.50 3.43 -1.09
N CYS A 40 0.80 3.60 -0.97
CA CYS A 40 1.77 2.85 -1.77
C CYS A 40 1.68 1.35 -1.51
N HIS A 41 1.59 0.94 -0.25
CA HIS A 41 1.49 -0.46 0.10
C HIS A 41 0.18 -1.07 -0.43
N SER A 42 -0.92 -0.34 -0.31
CA SER A 42 -2.23 -0.84 -0.72
C SER A 42 -2.35 -0.98 -2.23
N THR A 43 -1.83 -0.02 -3.01
CA THR A 43 -1.85 -0.15 -4.47
C THR A 43 -0.94 -1.28 -4.94
N GLY A 44 0.22 -1.46 -4.29
CA GLY A 44 1.09 -2.59 -4.56
C GLY A 44 0.42 -3.92 -4.24
N THR A 45 -0.31 -3.98 -3.12
CA THR A 45 -1.08 -5.15 -2.72
C THR A 45 -2.18 -5.46 -3.74
N ALA A 46 -2.87 -4.43 -4.23
CA ALA A 46 -3.90 -4.61 -5.25
C ALA A 46 -3.33 -5.21 -6.53
N ALA A 47 -2.18 -4.69 -6.99
CA ALA A 47 -1.52 -5.23 -8.17
C ALA A 47 -1.10 -6.68 -7.97
N ALA A 48 -0.47 -6.99 -6.83
CA ALA A 48 -0.03 -8.35 -6.52
C ALA A 48 -1.21 -9.31 -6.46
N ALA A 49 -2.31 -8.91 -5.82
CA ALA A 49 -3.51 -9.72 -5.72
C ALA A 49 -4.12 -10.00 -7.10
N LYS A 50 -4.11 -9.00 -7.97
CA LYS A 50 -4.66 -9.16 -9.32
C LYS A 50 -3.82 -10.12 -10.14
N TYR A 51 -2.47 -10.01 -10.09
CA TYR A 51 -1.60 -10.99 -10.73
C TYR A 51 -1.88 -12.39 -10.22
N ARG A 52 -2.01 -12.56 -8.89
CA ARG A 52 -2.32 -13.87 -8.31
C ARG A 52 -3.67 -14.40 -8.78
N SER A 53 -4.68 -13.54 -8.86
CA SER A 53 -6.02 -13.95 -9.31
C SER A 53 -6.01 -14.44 -10.75
N GLU A 54 -5.10 -13.94 -11.56
CA GLU A 54 -4.92 -14.35 -12.97
C GLU A 54 -3.88 -15.47 -13.11
N LYS A 55 -3.35 -15.97 -12.00
CA LYS A 55 -2.30 -17.00 -11.98
C LYS A 55 -1.06 -16.58 -12.76
N ARG A 56 -0.70 -15.30 -12.65
CA ARG A 56 0.46 -14.71 -13.30
C ARG A 56 1.52 -14.34 -12.27
N GLU A 57 2.77 -14.39 -12.70
CA GLU A 57 3.85 -13.86 -11.89
C GLU A 57 3.88 -12.34 -11.97
N MET A 58 4.46 -11.70 -10.94
CA MET A 58 4.61 -10.25 -10.90
C MET A 58 5.37 -9.74 -12.10
N ASP A 59 4.95 -8.56 -12.57
CA ASP A 59 5.60 -7.84 -13.67
C ASP A 59 5.64 -8.57 -15.01
N THR A 60 4.79 -9.59 -15.18
CA THR A 60 4.59 -10.19 -16.51
C THR A 60 3.76 -9.26 -17.38
N LEU A 61 3.96 -9.34 -18.70
CA LEU A 61 3.25 -8.48 -19.65
C LEU A 61 1.91 -9.08 -20.05
N PRO A 62 0.88 -8.27 -20.29
CA PRO A 62 0.86 -6.82 -20.05
C PRO A 62 0.87 -6.49 -18.58
N PRO A 63 1.53 -5.40 -18.16
CA PRO A 63 1.64 -5.07 -16.73
C PRO A 63 0.30 -4.66 -16.14
N ILE A 64 0.14 -4.96 -14.86
CA ILE A 64 -1.03 -4.55 -14.10
C ILE A 64 -0.62 -3.39 -13.21
N ARG A 65 -1.31 -2.26 -13.37
CA ARG A 65 -1.04 -1.04 -12.59
C ARG A 65 -2.35 -0.51 -12.05
N PHE A 66 -2.30 0.02 -10.85
CA PHE A 66 -3.46 0.56 -10.17
C PHE A 66 -3.27 2.02 -9.83
N LEU A 67 -4.36 2.77 -9.91
CA LEU A 67 -4.44 4.14 -9.42
C LEU A 67 -5.36 4.15 -8.21
N THR A 68 -5.06 5.05 -7.27
CA THR A 68 -5.89 5.24 -6.10
C THR A 68 -7.11 6.06 -6.47
N ALA A 69 -8.30 5.47 -6.30
CA ALA A 69 -9.55 6.19 -6.51
C ALA A 69 -10.05 6.82 -5.20
N SER A 70 -9.75 6.19 -4.07
CA SER A 70 -10.17 6.70 -2.77
C SER A 70 -9.17 6.24 -1.72
N LEU A 71 -8.83 7.14 -0.82
CA LEU A 71 -7.94 6.84 0.30
C LEU A 71 -8.59 7.38 1.56
N HIS A 72 -8.84 6.49 2.52
CA HIS A 72 -9.36 6.86 3.83
C HIS A 72 -8.37 6.39 4.88
N VAL A 73 -7.98 7.27 5.79
CA VAL A 73 -7.04 6.94 6.85
C VAL A 73 -7.60 7.43 8.18
N ASP A 74 -7.63 6.52 9.16
CA ASP A 74 -7.93 6.85 10.53
C ASP A 74 -6.63 6.84 11.32
N TYR A 75 -6.31 7.96 11.96
CA TYR A 75 -5.12 8.10 12.78
C TYR A 75 -5.51 7.79 14.22
N LEU A 76 -5.06 6.64 14.71
CA LEU A 76 -5.50 6.12 16.00
C LEU A 76 -4.54 6.52 17.15
N LEU A 77 -3.24 6.45 16.87
CA LEU A 77 -2.18 6.77 17.85
C LEU A 77 -1.02 7.43 17.13
N PRO A 78 -0.24 8.28 17.82
CA PRO A 78 1.00 8.80 17.24
C PRO A 78 1.96 7.66 16.90
N ALA A 79 2.59 7.73 15.73
CA ALA A 79 3.51 6.70 15.27
C ALA A 79 4.95 7.14 15.56
N PRO A 80 5.68 6.47 16.47
CA PRO A 80 7.04 6.85 16.77
C PRO A 80 8.00 6.55 15.63
N LEU A 81 9.01 7.40 15.45
CA LEU A 81 10.01 7.27 14.39
C LEU A 81 11.25 6.47 14.80
N GLY A 82 11.44 6.17 16.05
CA GLY A 82 12.66 5.54 16.55
C GLY A 82 12.90 4.11 16.13
N GLY A 83 11.95 3.47 15.45
CA GLY A 83 12.08 2.09 15.01
C GLY A 83 11.47 1.89 13.65
N VAL A 84 11.29 0.62 13.28
CA VAL A 84 10.66 0.28 12.00
C VAL A 84 9.15 0.43 12.09
N ILE A 85 8.56 0.76 10.96
CA ILE A 85 7.11 0.78 10.78
C ILE A 85 6.75 -0.44 9.95
N GLU A 86 5.77 -1.19 10.43
CA GLU A 86 5.24 -2.33 9.70
C GLU A 86 3.88 -1.94 9.14
N ILE A 87 3.66 -2.23 7.86
CA ILE A 87 2.37 -2.01 7.22
C ILE A 87 1.85 -3.35 6.78
N ARG A 88 0.64 -3.69 7.21
CA ARG A 88 -0.05 -4.92 6.79
C ARG A 88 -1.28 -4.55 6.01
N GLY A 89 -1.53 -5.30 4.94
CA GLY A 89 -2.69 -5.08 4.09
C GLY A 89 -3.39 -6.39 3.78
N ARG A 90 -4.69 -6.28 3.55
CA ARG A 90 -5.50 -7.42 3.15
C ARG A 90 -6.50 -6.97 2.11
N VAL A 91 -6.64 -7.76 1.06
CA VAL A 91 -7.65 -7.48 0.03
C VAL A 91 -9.02 -7.77 0.62
N LYS A 92 -9.88 -6.76 0.61
CA LYS A 92 -11.25 -6.85 1.08
C LYS A 92 -12.19 -7.32 -0.04
N GLU A 93 -11.96 -6.83 -1.26
CA GLU A 93 -12.82 -7.15 -2.39
C GLU A 93 -12.07 -6.94 -3.70
N ILE A 94 -12.30 -7.82 -4.66
CA ILE A 94 -11.89 -7.64 -6.06
C ILE A 94 -13.16 -7.71 -6.90
N LYS A 95 -13.43 -6.64 -7.63
CA LYS A 95 -14.62 -6.58 -8.49
C LYS A 95 -14.24 -5.91 -9.80
N GLY A 96 -14.10 -6.70 -10.87
CA GLY A 96 -13.65 -6.17 -12.14
C GLY A 96 -12.27 -5.54 -12.04
N ARG A 97 -12.17 -4.24 -12.35
CA ARG A 97 -10.91 -3.50 -12.25
C ARG A 97 -10.71 -2.83 -10.90
N LYS A 98 -11.66 -2.99 -10.00
CA LYS A 98 -11.60 -2.36 -8.67
C LYS A 98 -11.11 -3.36 -7.64
N VAL A 99 -10.16 -2.94 -6.80
CA VAL A 99 -9.69 -3.71 -5.66
C VAL A 99 -9.75 -2.83 -4.43
N ILE A 100 -10.36 -3.33 -3.36
CA ILE A 100 -10.42 -2.62 -2.09
C ILE A 100 -9.46 -3.31 -1.13
N VAL A 101 -8.53 -2.53 -0.56
CA VAL A 101 -7.51 -3.03 0.35
C VAL A 101 -7.65 -2.33 1.69
N GLU A 102 -7.71 -3.12 2.77
CA GLU A 102 -7.59 -2.61 4.13
C GLU A 102 -6.13 -2.72 4.55
N SER A 103 -5.63 -1.69 5.20
CA SER A 103 -4.23 -1.66 5.65
C SER A 103 -4.13 -1.14 7.06
N TRP A 104 -3.12 -1.62 7.78
CA TRP A 104 -2.81 -1.19 9.14
C TRP A 104 -1.35 -0.80 9.20
N LEU A 105 -1.07 0.31 9.90
CA LEU A 105 0.29 0.75 10.15
C LEU A 105 0.60 0.51 11.62
N ILE A 106 1.65 -0.25 11.88
CA ILE A 106 2.05 -0.70 13.21
C ILE A 106 3.41 -0.11 13.53
N ALA A 107 3.51 0.59 14.64
CA ALA A 107 4.75 1.17 15.13
C ALA A 107 4.77 1.09 16.65
N GLY A 108 5.95 0.80 17.22
CA GLY A 108 6.06 0.66 18.66
C GLY A 108 5.18 -0.45 19.24
N GLY A 109 4.91 -1.49 18.46
CA GLY A 109 4.08 -2.61 18.90
C GLY A 109 2.58 -2.32 18.91
N GLN A 110 2.14 -1.19 18.37
CA GLN A 110 0.73 -0.78 18.40
C GLN A 110 0.26 -0.38 17.02
N ILE A 111 -1.04 -0.61 16.75
CA ILE A 111 -1.67 -0.13 15.52
C ILE A 111 -1.89 1.37 15.66
N CYS A 112 -1.16 2.15 14.87
CA CYS A 112 -1.19 3.61 14.94
C CYS A 112 -2.13 4.24 13.92
N ALA A 113 -2.38 3.53 12.82
CA ALA A 113 -3.28 4.01 11.78
C ALA A 113 -3.92 2.84 11.07
N ARG A 114 -5.08 3.09 10.49
CA ARG A 114 -5.80 2.13 9.67
C ARG A 114 -6.28 2.84 8.44
N GLY A 115 -6.19 2.17 7.29
CA GLY A 115 -6.61 2.76 6.04
C GLY A 115 -7.45 1.82 5.21
N GLU A 116 -8.22 2.40 4.31
CA GLU A 116 -8.91 1.68 3.27
C GLU A 116 -8.66 2.40 1.96
N VAL A 117 -8.17 1.66 0.99
CA VAL A 117 -7.85 2.19 -0.33
C VAL A 117 -8.71 1.50 -1.36
N VAL A 118 -9.40 2.30 -2.16
CA VAL A 118 -10.08 1.79 -3.35
C VAL A 118 -9.14 2.06 -4.52
N ALA A 119 -8.62 0.99 -5.08
CA ALA A 119 -7.69 1.06 -6.21
C ALA A 119 -8.41 0.60 -7.48
N VAL A 120 -8.12 1.27 -8.59
CA VAL A 120 -8.72 0.93 -9.87
C VAL A 120 -7.62 0.62 -10.87
N GLN A 121 -7.73 -0.52 -11.52
CA GLN A 121 -6.76 -0.96 -12.51
C GLN A 121 -6.76 0.00 -13.70
N LEU A 122 -5.57 0.45 -14.07
CA LEU A 122 -5.40 1.33 -15.21
C LEU A 122 -5.68 0.53 -16.49
N PRO A 123 -6.60 1.01 -17.36
CA PRO A 123 -6.82 0.34 -18.64
C PRO A 123 -5.56 0.37 -19.49
N GLU A 124 -5.35 -0.69 -20.28
CA GLU A 124 -4.15 -0.81 -21.10
C GLU A 124 -3.93 0.40 -22.02
N HIS A 125 -5.01 0.92 -22.60
CA HIS A 125 -4.91 2.05 -23.52
C HIS A 125 -4.47 3.36 -22.84
N MET A 126 -4.54 3.42 -21.51
CA MET A 126 -4.10 4.60 -20.75
C MET A 126 -2.66 4.46 -20.25
N MET A 127 -2.02 3.32 -20.49
CA MET A 127 -0.64 3.13 -20.08
C MET A 127 0.32 3.80 -21.03
N PRO A 128 1.49 4.28 -20.54
CA PRO A 128 2.55 4.77 -21.41
C PRO A 128 2.96 3.70 -22.42
N ASP A 129 3.40 4.12 -23.61
CA ASP A 129 3.72 3.20 -24.71
C ASP A 129 4.72 2.11 -24.33
N GLY A 130 5.66 2.41 -23.45
CA GLY A 130 6.64 1.43 -22.99
C GLY A 130 6.07 0.26 -22.20
N PHE A 131 4.80 0.36 -21.75
CA PHE A 131 4.13 -0.68 -20.97
C PHE A 131 3.06 -1.42 -21.76
N LYS A 132 2.76 -1.00 -22.98
CA LYS A 132 1.74 -1.65 -23.79
C LYS A 132 2.29 -2.89 -24.47
N LYS A 133 1.46 -3.91 -24.56
CA LYS A 133 1.79 -5.15 -25.27
C LYS A 133 0.58 -5.67 -25.98
#